data_b71004023cc4192af9a7828ef96e5d82
#
_entry.id   b71004023cc4192af9a7828ef96e5d82
#
_cell.length_a   1.000
_cell.length_b   1.000
_cell.length_c   1.000
_cell.angle_alpha   90.00
_cell.angle_beta   90.00
_cell.angle_gamma   90.00
#
_symmetry.space_group_name_H-M   'P 1'
#
loop_
_entity.id
_entity.type
_entity.pdbx_description
1 polymer ?
#
loop_
_entity_poly.entity_id
_entity_poly.type
_entity_poly.pdbx_seq_one_letter_code
_entity_poly.pdbx_strand_id
1 'polypeptide(L)'
;MISGLVQILLFQSVGELVSKFLLPTLPGPVIGLVLLVLWLVFRKGVNTELALVADGFSQYLGLLFVPAAVGVVLFLPQLQANALAIVSALVGSVILTIGSSALIVRFLSRKAAHE
;
A
#
# COMPACT_ATOMS: atom_id res chain seq x y z
N MET A 1 -13.25 15.50 6.26
CA MET A 1 -13.12 14.04 6.24
C MET A 1 -13.91 13.37 5.13
N ILE A 2 -15.18 13.70 4.97
CA ILE A 2 -16.01 13.06 3.94
C ILE A 2 -15.46 13.31 2.53
N SER A 3 -15.04 14.53 2.24
CA SER A 3 -14.46 14.89 0.95
C SER A 3 -13.17 14.10 0.66
N GLY A 4 -12.32 13.92 1.68
CA GLY A 4 -11.10 13.10 1.54
C GLY A 4 -11.41 11.63 1.24
N LEU A 5 -12.39 11.06 1.94
CA LEU A 5 -12.84 9.69 1.70
C LEU A 5 -13.40 9.54 0.29
N VAL A 6 -14.22 10.50 -0.14
CA VAL A 6 -14.81 10.49 -1.50
C VAL A 6 -13.71 10.51 -2.55
N GLN A 7 -12.69 11.33 -2.38
CA GLN A 7 -11.56 11.38 -3.32
C GLN A 7 -10.86 10.03 -3.42
N ILE A 8 -10.53 9.42 -2.27
CA ILE A 8 -9.87 8.11 -2.23
C ILE A 8 -10.74 7.05 -2.91
N LEU A 9 -12.03 7.03 -2.58
CA LEU A 9 -12.97 6.05 -3.15
C LEU A 9 -13.15 6.23 -4.65
N LEU A 10 -13.18 7.47 -5.14
CA LEU A 10 -13.26 7.75 -6.57
C LEU A 10 -12.04 7.20 -7.30
N PHE A 11 -10.83 7.45 -6.79
CA PHE A 11 -9.62 6.94 -7.41
C PHE A 11 -9.54 5.42 -7.33
N GLN A 12 -9.99 4.81 -6.24
CA GLN A 12 -10.06 3.36 -6.15
C GLN A 12 -11.06 2.77 -7.14
N SER A 13 -12.20 3.42 -7.31
CA SER A 13 -13.20 2.98 -8.29
C SER A 13 -12.66 3.04 -9.71
N VAL A 14 -11.98 4.12 -10.07
CA VAL A 14 -11.32 4.25 -11.37
C VAL A 14 -10.23 3.19 -11.52
N GLY A 15 -9.43 2.98 -10.47
CA GLY A 15 -8.39 1.95 -10.47
C GLY A 15 -8.96 0.55 -10.69
N GLU A 16 -10.08 0.25 -10.06
CA GLU A 16 -10.77 -1.02 -10.21
C GLU A 16 -11.27 -1.22 -11.64
N LEU A 17 -11.85 -0.18 -12.24
CA LEU A 17 -12.29 -0.22 -13.63
C LEU A 17 -11.12 -0.43 -14.59
N VAL A 18 -10.02 0.29 -14.37
CA VAL A 18 -8.81 0.14 -15.20
C VAL A 18 -8.23 -1.27 -15.05
N SER A 19 -8.16 -1.77 -13.83
CA SER A 19 -7.69 -3.14 -13.57
C SER A 19 -8.53 -4.17 -14.32
N LYS A 20 -9.85 -4.03 -14.23
CA LYS A 20 -10.78 -5.01 -14.79
C LYS A 20 -10.76 -5.03 -16.31
N PHE A 21 -10.64 -3.86 -16.94
CA PHE A 21 -10.77 -3.76 -18.41
C PHE A 21 -9.44 -3.68 -19.15
N LEU A 22 -8.39 -3.12 -18.52
CA LEU A 22 -7.11 -2.88 -19.19
C LEU A 22 -5.97 -3.70 -18.62
N LEU A 23 -5.88 -3.85 -17.31
CA LEU A 23 -4.75 -4.48 -16.64
C LEU A 23 -5.23 -5.49 -15.57
N PRO A 24 -5.78 -6.65 -16.00
CA PRO A 24 -6.33 -7.60 -15.04
C PRO A 24 -5.27 -8.25 -14.14
N THR A 25 -3.99 -8.13 -14.47
CA THR A 25 -2.90 -8.64 -13.64
C THR A 25 -2.57 -7.77 -12.44
N LEU A 26 -2.97 -6.49 -12.46
CA LEU A 26 -2.71 -5.57 -11.36
C LEU A 26 -3.95 -5.38 -10.50
N PRO A 27 -3.80 -5.36 -9.15
CA PRO A 27 -4.93 -5.08 -8.27
C PRO A 27 -5.46 -3.65 -8.48
N GLY A 28 -6.79 -3.50 -8.45
CA GLY A 28 -7.44 -2.20 -8.61
C GLY A 28 -6.97 -1.14 -7.62
N PRO A 29 -6.88 -1.47 -6.30
CA PRO A 29 -6.41 -0.50 -5.31
C PRO A 29 -5.01 0.06 -5.58
N VAL A 30 -4.10 -0.75 -6.13
CA VAL A 30 -2.75 -0.31 -6.50
C VAL A 30 -2.81 0.73 -7.62
N ILE A 31 -3.60 0.46 -8.65
CA ILE A 31 -3.79 1.39 -9.76
C ILE A 31 -4.43 2.69 -9.26
N GLY A 32 -5.44 2.57 -8.41
CA GLY A 32 -6.09 3.73 -7.81
C GLY A 32 -5.14 4.59 -7.00
N LEU A 33 -4.27 3.97 -6.21
CA LEU A 33 -3.26 4.67 -5.43
C LEU A 33 -2.25 5.42 -6.32
N VAL A 34 -1.77 4.76 -7.37
CA VAL A 34 -0.85 5.38 -8.33
C VAL A 34 -1.50 6.58 -9.00
N LEU A 35 -2.76 6.44 -9.43
CA LEU A 35 -3.51 7.54 -10.05
C LEU A 35 -3.70 8.71 -9.08
N LEU A 36 -4.02 8.42 -7.83
CA LEU A 36 -4.17 9.43 -6.79
C LEU A 36 -2.88 10.19 -6.56
N VAL A 37 -1.76 9.48 -6.45
CA VAL A 37 -0.44 10.09 -6.25
C VAL A 37 -0.07 10.98 -7.43
N LEU A 38 -0.29 10.50 -8.67
CA LEU A 38 -0.02 11.30 -9.86
C LEU A 38 -0.86 12.58 -9.88
N TRP A 39 -2.13 12.47 -9.53
CA TRP A 39 -3.03 13.61 -9.47
C TRP A 39 -2.57 14.65 -8.43
N LEU A 40 -2.12 14.17 -7.25
CA LEU A 40 -1.61 15.04 -6.20
C LEU A 40 -0.32 15.75 -6.63
N VAL A 41 0.55 15.04 -7.35
CA VAL A 41 1.79 15.63 -7.89
C VAL A 41 1.45 16.76 -8.86
N PHE A 42 0.48 16.56 -9.75
CA PHE A 42 0.04 17.59 -10.69
C PHE A 42 -0.60 18.78 -9.99
N ARG A 43 -1.33 18.56 -8.91
CA ARG A 43 -1.94 19.63 -8.12
C ARG A 43 -0.99 20.33 -7.17
N LYS A 44 0.22 19.79 -7.02
CA LYS A 44 1.28 20.34 -6.15
C LYS A 44 0.89 20.40 -4.68
N GLY A 45 0.17 19.40 -4.20
CA GLY A 45 -0.13 19.31 -2.78
C GLY A 45 -1.33 18.47 -2.44
N VAL A 46 -1.45 18.18 -1.16
CA VAL A 46 -2.54 17.38 -0.59
C VAL A 46 -3.47 18.35 0.14
N ASN A 47 -4.79 18.28 -0.15
CA ASN A 47 -5.72 19.13 0.57
C ASN A 47 -5.86 18.63 2.01
N THR A 48 -6.34 19.52 2.90
CA THR A 48 -6.44 19.25 4.33
C THR A 48 -7.32 18.04 4.62
N GLU A 49 -8.41 17.88 3.90
CA GLU A 49 -9.34 16.78 4.14
C GLU A 49 -8.76 15.43 3.77
N LEU A 50 -8.06 15.36 2.63
CA LEU A 50 -7.37 14.14 2.21
C LEU A 50 -6.26 13.79 3.19
N ALA A 51 -5.50 14.78 3.66
CA ALA A 51 -4.45 14.57 4.66
C ALA A 51 -5.01 14.02 5.97
N LEU A 52 -6.15 14.52 6.43
CA LEU A 52 -6.80 14.02 7.64
C LEU A 52 -7.18 12.54 7.53
N VAL A 53 -7.72 12.14 6.39
CA VAL A 53 -8.10 10.74 6.15
C VAL A 53 -6.86 9.86 6.08
N ALA A 54 -5.83 10.30 5.35
CA ALA A 54 -4.58 9.55 5.23
C ALA A 54 -3.89 9.37 6.58
N ASP A 55 -3.85 10.43 7.40
CA ASP A 55 -3.30 10.37 8.75
C ASP A 55 -4.09 9.40 9.63
N GLY A 56 -5.42 9.42 9.51
CA GLY A 56 -6.28 8.49 10.24
C GLY A 56 -5.99 7.03 9.89
N PHE A 57 -5.87 6.72 8.61
CA PHE A 57 -5.51 5.38 8.17
C PHE A 57 -4.12 4.97 8.69
N SER A 58 -3.15 5.88 8.62
CA SER A 58 -1.80 5.60 9.08
C SER A 58 -1.76 5.35 10.59
N GLN A 59 -2.51 6.14 11.35
CA GLN A 59 -2.57 6.03 12.81
C GLN A 59 -3.16 4.69 13.26
N TYR A 60 -4.19 4.20 12.55
CA TYR A 60 -4.87 2.97 12.91
C TYR A 60 -4.44 1.77 12.05
N LEU A 61 -3.35 1.90 11.32
CA LEU A 61 -2.87 0.85 10.42
C LEU A 61 -2.61 -0.46 11.18
N GLY A 62 -1.99 -0.38 12.35
CA GLY A 62 -1.74 -1.56 13.18
C GLY A 62 -3.01 -2.28 13.59
N LEU A 63 -4.06 -1.52 13.89
CA LEU A 63 -5.35 -2.10 14.26
C LEU A 63 -5.99 -2.83 13.08
N LEU A 64 -5.78 -2.33 11.85
CA LEU A 64 -6.30 -2.97 10.64
C LEU A 64 -5.66 -4.33 10.37
N PHE A 65 -4.46 -4.60 10.90
CA PHE A 65 -3.82 -5.90 10.78
C PHE A 65 -4.45 -6.98 11.65
N VAL A 66 -5.20 -6.62 12.70
CA VAL A 66 -5.78 -7.60 13.62
C VAL A 66 -6.77 -8.54 12.91
N PRO A 67 -7.74 -8.06 12.10
CA PRO A 67 -8.62 -8.96 11.36
C PRO A 67 -7.87 -9.88 10.41
N ALA A 68 -6.84 -9.37 9.75
CA ALA A 68 -6.02 -10.17 8.84
C ALA A 68 -5.26 -11.27 9.60
N ALA A 69 -4.68 -10.94 10.75
CA ALA A 69 -3.97 -11.90 11.59
C ALA A 69 -4.91 -13.00 12.09
N VAL A 70 -6.12 -12.63 12.51
CA VAL A 70 -7.13 -13.62 12.93
C VAL A 70 -7.52 -14.51 11.75
N GLY A 71 -7.66 -13.94 10.56
CA GLY A 71 -7.99 -14.70 9.35
C GLY A 71 -6.96 -15.75 8.99
N VAL A 72 -5.69 -15.53 9.32
CA VAL A 72 -4.61 -16.50 9.07
C VAL A 72 -4.88 -17.83 9.76
N VAL A 73 -5.54 -17.81 10.93
CA VAL A 73 -5.87 -19.04 11.68
C VAL A 73 -6.71 -20.00 10.83
N LEU A 74 -7.55 -19.47 9.94
CA LEU A 74 -8.39 -20.31 9.06
C LEU A 74 -7.56 -21.12 8.06
N PHE A 75 -6.33 -20.71 7.79
CA PHE A 75 -5.43 -21.34 6.82
C PHE A 75 -4.30 -22.13 7.52
N LEU A 76 -4.43 -22.40 8.83
CA LEU A 76 -3.43 -23.15 9.57
C LEU A 76 -3.03 -24.48 8.91
N PRO A 77 -3.96 -25.30 8.42
CA PRO A 77 -3.57 -26.55 7.76
C PRO A 77 -2.66 -26.34 6.54
N GLN A 78 -2.96 -25.33 5.71
CA GLN A 78 -2.14 -24.99 4.56
C GLN A 78 -0.79 -24.44 4.97
N LEU A 79 -0.76 -23.64 6.03
CA LEU A 79 0.48 -23.09 6.58
C LEU A 79 1.40 -24.18 7.11
N GLN A 80 0.84 -25.16 7.82
CA GLN A 80 1.61 -26.29 8.35
C GLN A 80 2.15 -27.18 7.22
N ALA A 81 1.34 -27.42 6.20
CA ALA A 81 1.73 -28.23 5.06
C ALA A 81 2.89 -27.61 4.26
N ASN A 82 2.96 -26.30 4.21
CA ASN A 82 3.95 -25.55 3.42
C ASN A 82 4.85 -24.67 4.31
N ALA A 83 5.03 -25.06 5.57
CA ALA A 83 5.70 -24.21 6.56
C ALA A 83 7.08 -23.75 6.13
N LEU A 84 7.89 -24.64 5.57
CA LEU A 84 9.25 -24.31 5.14
C LEU A 84 9.24 -23.25 4.03
N ALA A 85 8.39 -23.46 3.02
CA ALA A 85 8.26 -22.52 1.90
C ALA A 85 7.76 -21.15 2.38
N ILE A 86 6.78 -21.14 3.27
CA ILE A 86 6.18 -19.91 3.78
C ILE A 86 7.17 -19.13 4.65
N VAL A 87 7.86 -19.81 5.56
CA VAL A 87 8.87 -19.18 6.43
C VAL A 87 10.01 -18.61 5.58
N SER A 88 10.50 -19.39 4.60
CA SER A 88 11.56 -18.92 3.69
C SER A 88 11.11 -17.69 2.91
N ALA A 89 9.88 -17.70 2.38
CA ALA A 89 9.33 -16.58 1.66
C ALA A 89 9.18 -15.33 2.54
N LEU A 90 8.70 -15.50 3.77
CA LEU A 90 8.53 -14.39 4.72
C LEU A 90 9.88 -13.78 5.10
N VAL A 91 10.85 -14.60 5.45
CA VAL A 91 12.19 -14.11 5.81
C VAL A 91 12.83 -13.41 4.62
N GLY A 92 12.78 -14.03 3.43
CA GLY A 92 13.34 -13.45 2.23
C GLY A 92 12.67 -12.13 1.87
N SER A 93 11.34 -12.07 1.95
CA SER A 93 10.59 -10.85 1.63
C SER A 93 10.90 -9.72 2.61
N VAL A 94 11.03 -10.02 3.90
CA VAL A 94 11.38 -9.02 4.92
C VAL A 94 12.77 -8.45 4.65
N ILE A 95 13.75 -9.33 4.39
CA ILE A 95 15.12 -8.91 4.08
C ILE A 95 15.15 -8.04 2.83
N LEU A 96 14.49 -8.47 1.75
CA LEU A 96 14.40 -7.72 0.51
C LEU A 96 13.71 -6.37 0.70
N THR A 97 12.63 -6.34 1.48
CA THR A 97 11.88 -5.11 1.76
C THR A 97 12.74 -4.11 2.54
N ILE A 98 13.40 -4.55 3.59
CA ILE A 98 14.28 -3.70 4.40
C ILE A 98 15.43 -3.17 3.54
N GLY A 99 16.08 -4.04 2.78
CA GLY A 99 17.19 -3.67 1.90
C GLY A 99 16.76 -2.68 0.82
N SER A 100 15.65 -2.95 0.15
CA SER A 100 15.10 -2.07 -0.89
C SER A 100 14.70 -0.71 -0.33
N SER A 101 14.00 -0.71 0.81
CA SER A 101 13.57 0.53 1.45
C SER A 101 14.77 1.37 1.89
N ALA A 102 15.78 0.73 2.48
CA ALA A 102 17.00 1.42 2.91
C ALA A 102 17.73 2.04 1.72
N LEU A 103 17.83 1.31 0.60
CA LEU A 103 18.47 1.82 -0.62
C LEU A 103 17.68 3.00 -1.21
N ILE A 104 16.37 2.90 -1.27
CA ILE A 104 15.52 3.97 -1.80
C ILE A 104 15.67 5.23 -0.94
N VAL A 105 15.57 5.08 0.38
CA VAL A 105 15.71 6.21 1.30
C VAL A 105 17.09 6.85 1.19
N ARG A 106 18.13 6.02 1.13
CA ARG A 106 19.52 6.49 0.98
C ARG A 106 19.70 7.27 -0.31
N PHE A 107 19.17 6.73 -1.42
CA PHE A 107 19.27 7.37 -2.73
C PHE A 107 18.53 8.72 -2.76
N LEU A 108 17.30 8.75 -2.23
CA LEU A 108 16.50 9.98 -2.18
C LEU A 108 17.12 11.02 -1.23
N SER A 109 17.65 10.59 -0.09
CA SER A 109 18.31 11.49 0.85
C SER A 109 19.59 12.10 0.25
N ARG A 110 20.37 11.31 -0.51
CA ARG A 110 21.54 11.83 -1.21
C ARG A 110 21.15 12.88 -2.24
N LYS A 111 20.09 12.62 -3.00
CA LYS A 111 19.60 13.56 -3.99
C LYS A 111 19.12 14.87 -3.34
N ALA A 112 18.39 14.75 -2.23
CA ALA A 112 17.92 15.91 -1.47
C ALA A 112 19.08 16.73 -0.86
N ALA A 113 20.14 16.06 -0.41
CA ALA A 113 21.31 16.72 0.17
C ALA A 113 22.09 17.54 -0.87
N HIS A 114 22.01 17.18 -2.15
CA HIS A 114 22.66 17.90 -3.24
C HIS A 114 21.84 19.05 -3.81
N GLU A 115 20.56 19.12 -3.46
CA GLU A 115 19.68 20.24 -3.80
C GLU A 115 19.69 21.33 -2.73
#